data_64dd305a382a82ced61bfab6d91ee339
#
_entry.id   64dd305a382a82ced61bfab6d91ee339
#
_cell.length_a   1.000
_cell.length_b   1.000
_cell.length_c   1.000
_cell.angle_alpha   90.00
_cell.angle_beta   90.00
_cell.angle_gamma   90.00
#
_symmetry.space_group_name_H-M   'P 1'
#
loop_
_entity.id
_entity.type
_entity.pdbx_description
1 polymer ?
#
loop_
_entity_poly.entity_id
_entity_poly.type
_entity_poly.pdbx_seq_one_letter_code
_entity_poly.pdbx_strand_id
1 'polypeptide(L)'
;MQNHRFRSTMWNLATAVSLAGLFLTAFSSRTLPIAAGEAASDKAATVATPRLPRDKLLVYRGTKNEVLPVRTVEDWLKRRDEILRGARTVMGDLPGREKRCPLDMQVEDEVDCGSYVRRFITYASEPGSRVPAYLLIPKSVLAGKDKRVPAVLCLHGTDNVVGHGVVVGLGGKPNRQYASELAERGYVTLAPNYPLLAKYQPDVKALGWQSGTLKAVWDNIRGIDLLESLPFVKPGAFGTIGHSLGGHNSVYTTVFDDRIKAVVSSCGLDSYLDYYNGDEKNWFPEKGWCQTRYMLRLADYRGRLQDIPFDFHELIGALAPRHVLIIAPLKDSNFHHDSVDRVAAAASDVYKLYGHPTRLRVEHPDCDHDFPPAMRKAAYDLFDAVLR
;
A
#
# COMPACT_ATOMS: atom_id res chain seq x y z
N MET A 1 35.66 29.75 40.14
CA MET A 1 35.04 31.00 40.61
C MET A 1 33.91 31.30 39.64
N GLN A 2 32.78 31.25 40.00
CA GLN A 2 31.66 31.67 40.73
C GLN A 2 30.41 30.81 40.45
N ASN A 3 29.85 30.30 41.55
CA ASN A 3 28.56 29.64 41.64
C ASN A 3 27.41 30.66 41.51
N HIS A 4 26.31 30.29 40.83
CA HIS A 4 24.98 30.81 41.19
C HIS A 4 23.95 29.68 41.22
N ARG A 5 23.57 29.34 42.43
CA ARG A 5 22.34 28.60 42.79
C ARG A 5 21.16 29.57 42.69
N PHE A 6 20.02 29.11 42.17
CA PHE A 6 18.72 29.68 42.50
C PHE A 6 17.70 28.61 42.85
N ARG A 7 16.95 28.95 43.88
CA ARG A 7 16.13 28.17 44.79
C ARG A 7 14.78 27.74 44.22
N SER A 8 14.31 26.61 44.73
CA SER A 8 12.94 26.11 44.75
C SER A 8 11.96 27.04 45.46
N THR A 9 10.73 27.12 44.99
CA THR A 9 9.59 27.55 45.81
C THR A 9 8.41 26.62 45.61
N MET A 10 8.11 25.83 46.63
CA MET A 10 6.86 25.08 46.82
C MET A 10 5.76 26.04 47.28
N TRP A 11 4.57 25.86 46.80
CA TRP A 11 3.35 26.38 47.46
C TRP A 11 2.33 25.25 47.60
N ASN A 12 2.06 24.90 48.87
CA ASN A 12 0.92 24.13 49.34
C ASN A 12 -0.19 25.11 49.74
N LEU A 13 -1.45 24.74 49.51
CA LEU A 13 -2.65 25.10 50.32
C LEU A 13 -3.80 24.22 49.79
N ALA A 14 -4.29 23.23 50.48
CA ALA A 14 -5.12 23.12 51.67
C ALA A 14 -6.62 23.42 51.39
N THR A 15 -7.36 22.35 51.39
CA THR A 15 -8.71 22.01 51.92
C THR A 15 -9.79 23.08 52.07
N ALA A 16 -11.00 22.76 51.56
CA ALA A 16 -12.26 23.09 52.25
C ALA A 16 -13.32 22.00 51.99
N VAL A 17 -13.76 21.38 53.09
CA VAL A 17 -14.90 20.45 53.18
C VAL A 17 -16.15 21.31 53.47
N SER A 18 -17.29 20.98 52.84
CA SER A 18 -18.60 21.44 53.33
C SER A 18 -19.62 20.30 53.27
N LEU A 19 -20.07 19.88 54.41
CA LEU A 19 -21.24 19.02 54.65
C LEU A 19 -22.53 19.86 54.66
N ALA A 20 -23.58 19.35 54.01
CA ALA A 20 -25.01 19.52 54.37
C ALA A 20 -25.79 18.67 53.36
N GLY A 21 -26.76 17.84 53.63
CA GLY A 21 -27.63 17.58 54.76
C GLY A 21 -28.73 16.73 54.17
N LEU A 22 -29.08 15.65 54.86
CA LEU A 22 -30.13 14.67 54.51
C LEU A 22 -31.52 15.34 54.48
N PHE A 23 -32.34 14.96 53.48
CA PHE A 23 -33.80 14.79 53.63
C PHE A 23 -34.27 13.57 52.93
N LEU A 24 -34.69 12.55 53.74
CA LEU A 24 -35.48 11.40 53.30
C LEU A 24 -36.94 11.83 53.16
N THR A 25 -37.50 11.58 51.95
CA THR A 25 -38.97 11.39 51.83
C THR A 25 -39.21 10.09 51.06
N ALA A 26 -39.79 9.15 51.78
CA ALA A 26 -40.23 7.86 51.25
C ALA A 26 -41.53 8.06 50.46
N PHE A 27 -41.48 7.73 49.14
CA PHE A 27 -42.68 7.49 48.34
C PHE A 27 -42.72 6.01 47.95
N SER A 28 -43.68 5.31 48.54
CA SER A 28 -44.05 3.95 48.20
C SER A 28 -44.82 3.98 46.86
N SER A 29 -44.25 3.42 45.82
CA SER A 29 -44.98 3.15 44.56
C SER A 29 -44.94 1.66 44.26
N ARG A 30 -46.12 1.09 44.22
CA ARG A 30 -46.41 -0.29 43.85
C ARG A 30 -45.91 -0.55 42.42
N THR A 31 -44.98 -1.50 42.26
CA THR A 31 -44.60 -2.05 40.96
C THR A 31 -45.57 -3.13 40.53
N LEU A 32 -46.24 -2.94 39.43
CA LEU A 32 -46.89 -3.99 38.64
C LEU A 32 -45.83 -4.71 37.79
N PRO A 33 -45.90 -6.02 37.60
CA PRO A 33 -44.95 -6.74 36.77
C PRO A 33 -45.25 -6.44 35.28
N ILE A 34 -44.33 -5.81 34.59
CA ILE A 34 -44.31 -5.75 33.12
C ILE A 34 -43.71 -7.07 32.65
N ALA A 35 -44.51 -7.86 31.96
CA ALA A 35 -44.02 -9.04 31.22
C ALA A 35 -43.01 -8.59 30.17
N ALA A 36 -41.77 -9.00 30.36
CA ALA A 36 -40.75 -8.85 29.35
C ALA A 36 -41.05 -9.84 28.21
N GLY A 37 -41.64 -9.33 27.15
CA GLY A 37 -41.63 -10.01 25.87
C GLY A 37 -40.23 -9.99 25.31
N GLU A 38 -39.54 -11.14 25.33
CA GLU A 38 -38.33 -11.34 24.55
C GLU A 38 -38.69 -11.21 23.05
N ALA A 39 -38.41 -10.05 22.48
CA ALA A 39 -38.33 -9.92 21.04
C ALA A 39 -37.05 -10.65 20.60
N ALA A 40 -37.19 -11.90 20.23
CA ALA A 40 -36.20 -12.65 19.48
C ALA A 40 -35.97 -11.87 18.17
N SER A 41 -34.89 -11.10 18.11
CA SER A 41 -34.36 -10.54 16.87
C SER A 41 -33.83 -11.73 16.06
N ASP A 42 -34.67 -12.26 15.19
CA ASP A 42 -34.28 -13.10 14.06
C ASP A 42 -33.40 -12.24 13.14
N LYS A 43 -32.12 -12.06 13.50
CA LYS A 43 -31.10 -11.77 12.52
C LYS A 43 -30.95 -13.03 11.68
N ALA A 44 -31.75 -13.11 10.61
CA ALA A 44 -31.48 -14.04 9.53
C ALA A 44 -29.99 -13.87 9.18
N ALA A 45 -29.20 -14.87 9.53
CA ALA A 45 -27.80 -14.95 9.12
C ALA A 45 -27.84 -14.93 7.59
N THR A 46 -27.56 -13.79 6.98
CA THR A 46 -27.32 -13.71 5.55
C THR A 46 -26.17 -14.66 5.28
N VAL A 47 -26.47 -15.81 4.70
CA VAL A 47 -25.46 -16.78 4.27
C VAL A 47 -24.53 -16.02 3.34
N ALA A 48 -23.35 -15.71 3.84
CA ALA A 48 -22.36 -14.98 3.07
C ALA A 48 -22.09 -15.79 1.79
N THR A 49 -22.29 -15.15 0.65
CA THR A 49 -22.06 -15.80 -0.64
C THR A 49 -20.59 -16.24 -0.70
N PRO A 50 -20.30 -17.56 -0.89
CA PRO A 50 -18.92 -18.04 -0.93
C PRO A 50 -18.13 -17.29 -2.01
N ARG A 51 -16.88 -16.90 -1.71
CA ARG A 51 -16.04 -16.22 -2.71
C ARG A 51 -15.84 -17.08 -3.97
N LEU A 52 -15.57 -16.44 -5.10
CA LEU A 52 -15.13 -17.15 -6.31
C LEU A 52 -13.70 -17.69 -6.15
N PRO A 53 -13.35 -18.79 -6.83
CA PRO A 53 -12.01 -19.36 -6.76
C PRO A 53 -10.92 -18.33 -7.08
N ARG A 54 -9.85 -18.28 -6.27
CA ARG A 54 -8.72 -17.37 -6.48
C ARG A 54 -7.80 -17.79 -7.60
N ASP A 55 -7.77 -19.08 -7.90
CA ASP A 55 -6.94 -19.72 -8.93
C ASP A 55 -7.65 -19.83 -10.28
N LYS A 56 -8.95 -19.53 -10.37
CA LYS A 56 -9.76 -19.58 -11.59
C LYS A 56 -10.36 -18.21 -11.84
N LEU A 57 -9.59 -17.33 -12.47
CA LEU A 57 -9.98 -15.92 -12.61
C LEU A 57 -11.04 -15.70 -13.69
N LEU A 58 -11.13 -16.61 -14.69
CA LEU A 58 -12.06 -16.45 -15.81
C LEU A 58 -13.48 -16.92 -15.48
N VAL A 59 -13.97 -16.52 -14.30
CA VAL A 59 -15.36 -16.66 -13.87
C VAL A 59 -15.82 -15.38 -13.17
N TYR A 60 -17.11 -15.05 -13.29
CA TYR A 60 -17.71 -13.89 -12.63
C TYR A 60 -19.15 -14.21 -12.17
N ARG A 61 -19.72 -13.35 -11.31
CA ARG A 61 -21.10 -13.48 -10.86
C ARG A 61 -22.04 -12.71 -11.77
N GLY A 62 -23.06 -13.40 -12.24
CA GLY A 62 -24.17 -12.80 -12.94
C GLY A 62 -25.14 -12.09 -11.99
N THR A 63 -26.19 -11.51 -12.56
CA THR A 63 -27.18 -10.70 -11.81
C THR A 63 -28.02 -11.50 -10.81
N LYS A 64 -28.15 -12.82 -11.01
CA LYS A 64 -28.81 -13.77 -10.11
C LYS A 64 -27.84 -14.52 -9.19
N ASN A 65 -26.60 -14.00 -9.06
CA ASN A 65 -25.54 -14.60 -8.27
C ASN A 65 -25.01 -15.96 -8.79
N GLU A 66 -25.39 -16.37 -10.00
CA GLU A 66 -24.87 -17.54 -10.69
C GLU A 66 -23.41 -17.32 -11.13
N VAL A 67 -22.61 -18.39 -11.16
CA VAL A 67 -21.22 -18.32 -11.64
C VAL A 67 -21.19 -18.54 -13.15
N LEU A 68 -20.71 -17.54 -13.88
CA LEU A 68 -20.62 -17.53 -15.35
C LEU A 68 -19.17 -17.49 -15.81
N PRO A 69 -18.84 -18.08 -16.96
CA PRO A 69 -17.51 -18.00 -17.53
C PRO A 69 -17.23 -16.60 -18.11
N VAL A 70 -16.03 -16.09 -17.84
CA VAL A 70 -15.49 -14.90 -18.53
C VAL A 70 -15.05 -15.31 -19.92
N ARG A 71 -15.63 -14.67 -20.94
CA ARG A 71 -15.33 -14.92 -22.36
C ARG A 71 -14.79 -13.68 -23.07
N THR A 72 -15.09 -12.51 -22.53
CA THR A 72 -14.70 -11.22 -23.10
C THR A 72 -14.03 -10.33 -22.02
N VAL A 73 -13.39 -9.26 -22.47
CA VAL A 73 -12.81 -8.26 -21.55
C VAL A 73 -13.92 -7.61 -20.71
N GLU A 74 -15.12 -7.40 -21.26
CA GLU A 74 -16.25 -6.82 -20.54
C GLU A 74 -16.72 -7.74 -19.39
N ASP A 75 -16.70 -9.05 -19.59
CA ASP A 75 -16.98 -10.01 -18.51
C ASP A 75 -15.90 -9.97 -17.44
N TRP A 76 -14.63 -9.88 -17.87
CA TRP A 76 -13.52 -9.73 -16.93
C TRP A 76 -13.64 -8.45 -16.10
N LEU A 77 -14.07 -7.34 -16.67
CA LEU A 77 -14.25 -6.09 -15.92
C LEU A 77 -15.27 -6.26 -14.78
N LYS A 78 -16.32 -7.07 -14.95
CA LYS A 78 -17.27 -7.43 -13.87
C LYS A 78 -16.57 -8.19 -12.75
N ARG A 79 -15.72 -9.18 -13.10
CA ARG A 79 -14.92 -9.93 -12.13
C ARG A 79 -13.91 -9.02 -11.42
N ARG A 80 -13.18 -8.18 -12.18
CA ARG A 80 -12.23 -7.21 -11.64
C ARG A 80 -12.89 -6.29 -10.61
N ASP A 81 -14.09 -5.80 -10.89
CA ASP A 81 -14.83 -4.96 -9.97
C ASP A 81 -15.21 -5.71 -8.68
N GLU A 82 -15.62 -6.98 -8.76
CA GLU A 82 -15.84 -7.84 -7.58
C GLU A 82 -14.57 -7.99 -6.74
N ILE A 83 -13.43 -8.24 -7.38
CA ILE A 83 -12.12 -8.35 -6.71
C ILE A 83 -11.78 -7.05 -5.96
N LEU A 84 -11.94 -5.90 -6.63
CA LEU A 84 -11.64 -4.60 -6.02
C LEU A 84 -12.61 -4.26 -4.87
N ARG A 85 -13.88 -4.63 -4.99
CA ARG A 85 -14.82 -4.53 -3.86
C ARG A 85 -14.36 -5.41 -2.70
N GLY A 86 -13.95 -6.65 -2.95
CA GLY A 86 -13.40 -7.54 -1.94
C GLY A 86 -12.17 -6.94 -1.24
N ALA A 87 -11.23 -6.37 -1.99
CA ALA A 87 -10.06 -5.70 -1.43
C ALA A 87 -10.46 -4.52 -0.52
N ARG A 88 -11.42 -3.70 -0.94
CA ARG A 88 -11.92 -2.56 -0.16
C ARG A 88 -12.56 -2.98 1.17
N THR A 89 -13.21 -4.14 1.25
CA THR A 89 -13.78 -4.62 2.52
C THR A 89 -12.73 -4.83 3.60
N VAL A 90 -11.48 -5.07 3.22
CA VAL A 90 -10.35 -5.31 4.14
C VAL A 90 -9.49 -4.06 4.30
N MET A 91 -9.14 -3.42 3.19
CA MET A 91 -8.26 -2.25 3.16
C MET A 91 -8.95 -0.97 3.63
N GLY A 92 -10.25 -0.85 3.37
CA GLY A 92 -11.04 0.38 3.39
C GLY A 92 -11.29 0.93 1.99
N ASP A 93 -12.20 1.88 1.89
CA ASP A 93 -12.52 2.55 0.63
C ASP A 93 -11.52 3.67 0.32
N LEU A 94 -11.15 3.78 -0.96
CA LEU A 94 -10.42 4.96 -1.42
C LEU A 94 -11.33 6.19 -1.30
N PRO A 95 -10.80 7.30 -0.78
CA PRO A 95 -11.58 8.52 -0.65
C PRO A 95 -11.88 9.15 -2.02
N GLY A 96 -12.92 9.94 -2.07
CA GLY A 96 -13.27 10.73 -3.22
C GLY A 96 -12.51 12.05 -3.32
N ARG A 97 -13.16 13.02 -3.97
CA ARG A 97 -12.57 14.36 -4.19
C ARG A 97 -12.42 15.17 -2.90
N GLU A 98 -13.16 14.86 -1.87
CA GLU A 98 -13.16 15.54 -0.56
C GLU A 98 -11.80 15.50 0.14
N LYS A 99 -10.98 14.46 -0.12
CA LYS A 99 -9.62 14.37 0.42
C LYS A 99 -8.55 14.98 -0.49
N ARG A 100 -8.91 15.44 -1.70
CA ARG A 100 -7.97 16.11 -2.59
C ARG A 100 -7.81 17.58 -2.20
N CYS A 101 -6.56 17.97 -1.94
CA CYS A 101 -6.16 19.34 -1.69
C CYS A 101 -5.03 19.73 -2.66
N PRO A 102 -4.66 21.01 -2.78
CA PRO A 102 -3.43 21.40 -3.47
C PRO A 102 -2.24 20.60 -2.93
N LEU A 103 -1.35 20.15 -3.82
CA LEU A 103 -0.19 19.34 -3.43
C LEU A 103 0.80 20.11 -2.58
N ASP A 104 0.88 21.42 -2.74
CA ASP A 104 1.71 22.32 -1.94
C ASP A 104 3.09 21.72 -1.67
N MET A 105 3.79 21.32 -2.75
CA MET A 105 5.12 20.73 -2.65
C MET A 105 6.11 21.75 -2.08
N GLN A 106 6.82 21.35 -1.03
CA GLN A 106 7.88 22.14 -0.41
C GLN A 106 9.20 21.41 -0.59
N VAL A 107 10.25 22.13 -0.93
CA VAL A 107 11.62 21.61 -1.00
C VAL A 107 12.33 21.97 0.30
N GLU A 108 12.67 20.95 1.07
CA GLU A 108 13.32 21.08 2.38
C GLU A 108 14.85 21.05 2.27
N ASP A 109 15.38 20.29 1.29
CA ASP A 109 16.80 20.13 1.04
C ASP A 109 17.05 19.75 -0.42
N GLU A 110 18.21 20.14 -0.94
CA GLU A 110 18.65 19.82 -2.30
C GLU A 110 20.14 19.45 -2.33
N VAL A 111 20.46 18.31 -2.92
CA VAL A 111 21.81 17.79 -3.04
C VAL A 111 22.14 17.50 -4.49
N ASP A 112 23.29 18.00 -4.95
CA ASP A 112 23.88 17.64 -6.24
C ASP A 112 24.50 16.24 -6.18
N CYS A 113 23.95 15.30 -6.95
CA CYS A 113 24.39 13.92 -7.05
C CYS A 113 25.09 13.59 -8.37
N GLY A 114 25.72 14.57 -9.02
CA GLY A 114 26.46 14.39 -10.27
C GLY A 114 25.53 14.44 -11.49
N SER A 115 24.94 13.35 -11.92
CA SER A 115 24.04 13.28 -13.10
C SER A 115 22.60 13.75 -12.81
N TYR A 116 22.18 13.80 -11.55
CA TYR A 116 20.86 14.23 -11.11
C TYR A 116 20.94 15.11 -9.86
N VAL A 117 19.84 15.80 -9.57
CA VAL A 117 19.64 16.52 -8.31
C VAL A 117 18.66 15.71 -7.46
N ARG A 118 18.98 15.51 -6.18
CA ARG A 118 18.09 14.88 -5.20
C ARG A 118 17.51 15.96 -4.29
N ARG A 119 16.19 16.10 -4.31
CA ARG A 119 15.45 16.98 -3.41
C ARG A 119 14.78 16.15 -2.30
N PHE A 120 14.96 16.56 -1.06
CA PHE A 120 14.05 16.14 0.00
C PHE A 120 12.86 17.08 0.00
N ILE A 121 11.68 16.54 -0.19
CA ILE A 121 10.45 17.32 -0.31
C ILE A 121 9.38 16.84 0.65
N THR A 122 8.40 17.71 0.89
CA THR A 122 7.10 17.29 1.41
C THR A 122 5.99 17.71 0.47
N TYR A 123 4.92 16.91 0.37
CA TYR A 123 3.72 17.27 -0.38
C TYR A 123 2.45 16.90 0.39
N ALA A 124 1.38 17.69 0.23
CA ALA A 124 0.10 17.41 0.88
C ALA A 124 -0.66 16.33 0.10
N SER A 125 -0.86 15.17 0.71
CA SER A 125 -1.69 14.11 0.12
C SER A 125 -3.18 14.30 0.43
N GLU A 126 -3.47 14.91 1.57
CA GLU A 126 -4.82 15.27 2.02
C GLU A 126 -4.74 16.42 3.05
N PRO A 127 -5.85 17.07 3.41
CA PRO A 127 -5.85 18.08 4.46
C PRO A 127 -5.30 17.50 5.78
N GLY A 128 -4.30 18.18 6.35
CA GLY A 128 -3.66 17.79 7.62
C GLY A 128 -2.61 16.67 7.50
N SER A 129 -2.28 16.19 6.28
CA SER A 129 -1.24 15.16 6.10
C SER A 129 -0.28 15.52 4.98
N ARG A 130 1.01 15.63 5.33
CA ARG A 130 2.11 15.85 4.38
C ARG A 130 3.00 14.62 4.33
N VAL A 131 3.33 14.20 3.12
CA VAL A 131 4.18 13.04 2.84
C VAL A 131 5.60 13.49 2.61
N PRO A 132 6.56 13.05 3.42
CA PRO A 132 7.97 13.26 3.12
C PRO A 132 8.41 12.33 1.99
N ALA A 133 9.14 12.86 1.02
CA ALA A 133 9.60 12.10 -0.15
C ALA A 133 10.96 12.61 -0.66
N TYR A 134 11.68 11.74 -1.37
CA TYR A 134 12.78 12.17 -2.22
C TYR A 134 12.30 12.26 -3.67
N LEU A 135 12.55 13.42 -4.28
CA LEU A 135 12.34 13.66 -5.71
C LEU A 135 13.73 13.80 -6.38
N LEU A 136 14.03 12.90 -7.30
CA LEU A 136 15.29 12.90 -8.05
C LEU A 136 15.01 13.34 -9.48
N ILE A 137 15.75 14.34 -9.94
CA ILE A 137 15.54 14.97 -11.25
C ILE A 137 16.84 14.95 -12.02
N PRO A 138 16.90 14.28 -13.18
CA PRO A 138 18.08 14.29 -14.05
C PRO A 138 18.48 15.71 -14.44
N LYS A 139 19.77 16.05 -14.40
CA LYS A 139 20.25 17.39 -14.75
C LYS A 139 20.03 17.73 -16.23
N SER A 140 19.99 16.74 -17.12
CA SER A 140 19.65 16.95 -18.53
C SER A 140 18.27 17.60 -18.70
N VAL A 141 17.32 17.21 -17.85
CA VAL A 141 15.96 17.77 -17.82
C VAL A 141 15.97 19.22 -17.30
N LEU A 142 16.66 19.45 -16.19
CA LEU A 142 16.76 20.81 -15.61
C LEU A 142 17.50 21.77 -16.54
N ALA A 143 18.47 21.28 -17.31
CA ALA A 143 19.19 22.07 -18.31
C ALA A 143 18.40 22.28 -19.62
N GLY A 144 17.16 21.78 -19.71
CA GLY A 144 16.31 21.87 -20.90
C GLY A 144 16.80 21.06 -22.11
N LYS A 145 17.75 20.12 -21.90
CA LYS A 145 18.27 19.23 -22.97
C LYS A 145 17.23 18.19 -23.35
N ASP A 146 16.53 17.62 -22.35
CA ASP A 146 15.40 16.72 -22.53
C ASP A 146 14.10 17.49 -22.28
N LYS A 147 13.17 17.41 -23.21
CA LYS A 147 11.91 18.15 -23.09
C LYS A 147 10.99 17.57 -22.02
N ARG A 148 10.81 16.26 -22.04
CA ARG A 148 10.01 15.50 -21.07
C ARG A 148 10.52 14.07 -20.97
N VAL A 149 10.62 13.57 -19.76
CA VAL A 149 11.08 12.20 -19.48
C VAL A 149 10.03 11.43 -18.68
N PRO A 150 10.01 10.08 -18.77
CA PRO A 150 9.13 9.28 -17.96
C PRO A 150 9.47 9.38 -16.47
N ALA A 151 8.50 9.03 -15.61
CA ALA A 151 8.70 9.04 -14.18
C ALA A 151 8.37 7.69 -13.53
N VAL A 152 9.07 7.38 -12.45
CA VAL A 152 8.91 6.13 -11.70
C VAL A 152 8.71 6.42 -10.21
N LEU A 153 7.66 5.85 -9.65
CA LEU A 153 7.41 5.82 -8.22
C LEU A 153 8.23 4.67 -7.60
N CYS A 154 9.13 4.98 -6.69
CA CYS A 154 10.10 4.06 -6.11
C CYS A 154 9.76 3.80 -4.63
N LEU A 155 9.18 2.63 -4.33
CA LEU A 155 8.60 2.31 -3.04
C LEU A 155 9.56 1.45 -2.20
N HIS A 156 9.85 1.91 -0.98
CA HIS A 156 10.81 1.24 -0.09
C HIS A 156 10.21 0.04 0.65
N GLY A 157 11.06 -0.90 1.04
CA GLY A 157 10.73 -2.01 1.91
C GLY A 157 10.49 -1.57 3.36
N THR A 158 10.15 -2.52 4.23
CA THR A 158 10.00 -2.23 5.66
C THR A 158 11.34 -1.81 6.26
N ASP A 159 11.46 -0.54 6.60
CA ASP A 159 12.61 0.04 7.30
C ASP A 159 12.11 1.08 8.31
N ASN A 160 12.36 0.82 9.59
CA ASN A 160 11.86 1.66 10.69
C ASN A 160 12.82 2.84 11.00
N VAL A 161 13.98 2.92 10.39
CA VAL A 161 15.02 3.91 10.70
C VAL A 161 15.26 4.86 9.53
N VAL A 162 15.60 4.30 8.38
CA VAL A 162 15.97 5.06 7.17
C VAL A 162 14.75 5.34 6.30
N GLY A 163 13.78 4.41 6.28
CA GLY A 163 12.57 4.54 5.48
C GLY A 163 12.86 4.67 3.98
N HIS A 164 12.26 5.67 3.35
CA HIS A 164 12.45 5.95 1.92
C HIS A 164 13.88 6.36 1.51
N GLY A 165 14.72 6.75 2.46
CA GLY A 165 16.15 7.01 2.20
C GLY A 165 16.90 5.80 1.67
N VAL A 166 16.42 4.58 1.96
CA VAL A 166 17.02 3.33 1.47
C VAL A 166 17.05 3.28 -0.06
N VAL A 167 15.98 3.73 -0.72
CA VAL A 167 15.88 3.62 -2.19
C VAL A 167 16.65 4.71 -2.94
N VAL A 168 17.16 5.69 -2.21
CA VAL A 168 18.05 6.74 -2.74
C VAL A 168 19.50 6.62 -2.25
N GLY A 169 19.87 5.46 -1.66
CA GLY A 169 21.24 5.17 -1.27
C GLY A 169 21.70 5.84 0.04
N LEU A 170 20.79 6.28 0.90
CA LEU A 170 21.11 6.94 2.18
C LEU A 170 21.23 5.97 3.37
N GLY A 171 21.48 4.68 3.11
CA GLY A 171 21.63 3.64 4.12
C GLY A 171 20.71 2.46 3.91
N GLY A 172 20.56 1.64 4.95
CA GLY A 172 19.79 0.39 4.90
C GLY A 172 20.56 -0.78 4.25
N LYS A 173 19.84 -1.78 3.77
CA LYS A 173 20.44 -2.94 3.12
C LYS A 173 20.95 -2.59 1.72
N PRO A 174 22.01 -3.26 1.21
CA PRO A 174 22.46 -3.12 -0.16
C PRO A 174 21.37 -3.53 -1.17
N ASN A 175 21.59 -3.22 -2.44
CA ASN A 175 20.67 -3.57 -3.54
C ASN A 175 19.29 -2.93 -3.46
N ARG A 176 19.17 -1.74 -2.82
CA ARG A 176 17.88 -1.05 -2.63
C ARG A 176 17.81 0.32 -3.30
N GLN A 177 18.92 0.84 -3.84
CA GLN A 177 19.05 2.22 -4.35
C GLN A 177 18.45 2.43 -5.76
N TYR A 178 17.39 1.71 -6.11
CA TYR A 178 16.80 1.73 -7.46
C TYR A 178 16.23 3.10 -7.88
N ALA A 179 15.90 3.99 -6.95
CA ALA A 179 15.47 5.34 -7.31
C ALA A 179 16.65 6.18 -7.85
N SER A 180 17.84 6.08 -7.21
CA SER A 180 19.06 6.71 -7.68
C SER A 180 19.51 6.16 -9.03
N GLU A 181 19.54 4.83 -9.17
CA GLU A 181 19.94 4.15 -10.41
C GLU A 181 19.02 4.52 -11.60
N LEU A 182 17.71 4.67 -11.36
CA LEU A 182 16.77 5.14 -12.39
C LEU A 182 16.97 6.63 -12.72
N ALA A 183 17.28 7.47 -11.73
CA ALA A 183 17.57 8.88 -11.98
C ALA A 183 18.85 9.05 -12.82
N GLU A 184 19.89 8.25 -12.57
CA GLU A 184 21.11 8.18 -13.40
C GLU A 184 20.81 7.75 -14.84
N ARG A 185 19.79 6.90 -15.03
CA ARG A 185 19.27 6.48 -16.35
C ARG A 185 18.38 7.52 -17.02
N GLY A 186 18.13 8.67 -16.40
CA GLY A 186 17.36 9.76 -16.99
C GLY A 186 15.86 9.73 -16.69
N TYR A 187 15.42 8.98 -15.69
CA TYR A 187 14.04 9.02 -15.17
C TYR A 187 13.91 10.08 -14.08
N VAL A 188 12.77 10.75 -14.02
CA VAL A 188 12.36 11.42 -12.78
C VAL A 188 11.88 10.34 -11.82
N THR A 189 12.39 10.32 -10.59
CA THR A 189 11.94 9.34 -9.60
C THR A 189 11.38 10.03 -8.36
N LEU A 190 10.30 9.47 -7.82
CA LEU A 190 9.70 9.90 -6.56
C LEU A 190 9.70 8.73 -5.58
N ALA A 191 10.29 8.95 -4.41
CA ALA A 191 10.36 7.96 -3.34
C ALA A 191 9.64 8.49 -2.09
N PRO A 192 8.32 8.29 -1.95
CA PRO A 192 7.59 8.69 -0.75
C PRO A 192 7.90 7.75 0.42
N ASN A 193 7.84 8.29 1.64
CA ASN A 193 7.92 7.46 2.83
C ASN A 193 6.58 6.72 3.06
N TYR A 194 6.67 5.47 3.45
CA TYR A 194 5.49 4.69 3.81
C TYR A 194 4.97 5.14 5.19
N PRO A 195 3.63 5.34 5.38
CA PRO A 195 3.08 5.75 6.66
C PRO A 195 3.38 4.73 7.77
N LEU A 196 3.57 5.24 8.98
CA LEU A 196 3.91 4.47 10.19
C LEU A 196 5.27 3.75 10.11
N LEU A 197 6.16 4.23 9.22
CA LEU A 197 7.57 3.80 9.17
C LEU A 197 8.50 5.01 9.32
N ALA A 198 9.66 4.77 9.90
CA ALA A 198 10.71 5.77 10.12
C ALA A 198 10.13 7.09 10.71
N LYS A 199 10.42 8.22 10.08
CA LYS A 199 9.99 9.54 10.57
C LYS A 199 8.59 9.97 10.10
N TYR A 200 7.89 9.17 9.28
CA TYR A 200 6.55 9.50 8.82
C TYR A 200 5.49 8.75 9.65
N GLN A 201 4.90 9.46 10.61
CA GLN A 201 3.98 8.92 11.61
C GLN A 201 2.63 9.67 11.59
N PRO A 202 1.85 9.60 10.49
CA PRO A 202 0.53 10.21 10.44
C PRO A 202 -0.42 9.49 11.39
N ASP A 203 -1.33 10.24 12.02
CA ASP A 203 -2.44 9.63 12.76
C ASP A 203 -3.48 9.09 11.76
N VAL A 204 -3.25 7.86 11.30
CA VAL A 204 -4.10 7.22 10.28
C VAL A 204 -5.55 7.09 10.74
N LYS A 205 -5.79 6.93 12.05
CA LYS A 205 -7.13 6.83 12.62
C LYS A 205 -7.85 8.18 12.62
N ALA A 206 -7.19 9.24 13.09
CA ALA A 206 -7.76 10.60 13.08
C ALA A 206 -8.01 11.10 11.65
N LEU A 207 -7.18 10.68 10.69
CA LEU A 207 -7.36 10.94 9.26
C LEU A 207 -8.46 10.06 8.61
N GLY A 208 -9.06 9.13 9.35
CA GLY A 208 -10.16 8.28 8.88
C GLY A 208 -9.74 7.07 8.03
N TRP A 209 -8.46 6.66 8.08
CA TRP A 209 -7.96 5.50 7.33
C TRP A 209 -8.15 4.20 8.09
N GLN A 210 -8.64 3.17 7.41
CA GLN A 210 -8.84 1.83 7.97
C GLN A 210 -7.56 0.97 7.93
N SER A 211 -6.59 1.33 7.08
CA SER A 211 -5.32 0.61 6.97
C SER A 211 -4.18 1.53 6.57
N GLY A 212 -2.97 1.23 7.06
CA GLY A 212 -1.76 1.91 6.62
C GLY A 212 -1.45 1.65 5.14
N THR A 213 -1.77 0.45 4.62
CA THR A 213 -1.61 0.14 3.20
C THR A 213 -2.49 1.03 2.33
N LEU A 214 -3.75 1.28 2.69
CA LEU A 214 -4.61 2.17 1.91
C LEU A 214 -4.14 3.62 1.98
N LYS A 215 -3.69 4.07 3.17
CA LYS A 215 -3.04 5.40 3.32
C LYS A 215 -1.84 5.53 2.40
N ALA A 216 -0.96 4.50 2.34
CA ALA A 216 0.19 4.50 1.45
C ALA A 216 -0.22 4.54 -0.02
N VAL A 217 -1.24 3.76 -0.42
CA VAL A 217 -1.78 3.81 -1.79
C VAL A 217 -2.28 5.21 -2.13
N TRP A 218 -3.01 5.86 -1.22
CA TRP A 218 -3.46 7.24 -1.40
C TRP A 218 -2.29 8.21 -1.55
N ASP A 219 -1.30 8.13 -0.67
CA ASP A 219 -0.10 8.97 -0.73
C ASP A 219 0.64 8.79 -2.06
N ASN A 220 0.72 7.56 -2.55
CA ASN A 220 1.33 7.23 -3.84
C ASN A 220 0.54 7.79 -5.03
N ILE A 221 -0.80 7.69 -5.02
CA ILE A 221 -1.69 8.30 -6.02
C ILE A 221 -1.47 9.81 -6.06
N ARG A 222 -1.38 10.47 -4.91
CA ARG A 222 -1.06 11.89 -4.82
C ARG A 222 0.37 12.21 -5.27
N GLY A 223 1.30 11.26 -5.06
CA GLY A 223 2.65 11.32 -5.62
C GLY A 223 2.66 11.26 -7.15
N ILE A 224 1.79 10.44 -7.77
CA ILE A 224 1.61 10.44 -9.22
C ILE A 224 0.98 11.76 -9.70
N ASP A 225 0.02 12.34 -8.96
CA ASP A 225 -0.51 13.68 -9.25
C ASP A 225 0.61 14.73 -9.24
N LEU A 226 1.54 14.63 -8.27
CA LEU A 226 2.71 15.51 -8.20
C LEU A 226 3.63 15.34 -9.41
N LEU A 227 3.99 14.11 -9.76
CA LEU A 227 4.82 13.82 -10.93
C LEU A 227 4.18 14.35 -12.22
N GLU A 228 2.87 14.17 -12.38
CA GLU A 228 2.12 14.64 -13.55
C GLU A 228 2.06 16.18 -13.65
N SER A 229 2.13 16.88 -12.53
CA SER A 229 2.15 18.36 -12.48
C SER A 229 3.49 18.96 -12.89
N LEU A 230 4.58 18.18 -12.90
CA LEU A 230 5.91 18.67 -13.23
C LEU A 230 6.07 18.86 -14.75
N PRO A 231 6.49 20.05 -15.21
CA PRO A 231 6.50 20.39 -16.65
C PRO A 231 7.42 19.52 -17.49
N PHE A 232 8.39 18.89 -16.88
CA PHE A 232 9.40 18.05 -17.50
C PHE A 232 9.10 16.55 -17.41
N VAL A 233 7.97 16.16 -16.82
CA VAL A 233 7.52 14.76 -16.79
C VAL A 233 6.63 14.47 -17.99
N LYS A 234 6.86 13.33 -18.66
CA LYS A 234 6.07 12.87 -19.80
C LYS A 234 4.71 12.34 -19.30
N PRO A 235 3.58 12.96 -19.70
CA PRO A 235 2.26 12.51 -19.27
C PRO A 235 1.99 11.06 -19.67
N GLY A 236 1.39 10.28 -18.74
CA GLY A 236 1.01 8.90 -18.98
C GLY A 236 2.18 7.91 -19.07
N ALA A 237 3.42 8.33 -18.85
CA ALA A 237 4.60 7.47 -18.84
C ALA A 237 5.07 7.22 -17.39
N PHE A 238 4.21 6.57 -16.60
CA PHE A 238 4.47 6.25 -15.20
C PHE A 238 4.74 4.77 -14.98
N GLY A 239 5.78 4.48 -14.19
CA GLY A 239 6.07 3.16 -13.65
C GLY A 239 6.08 3.17 -12.13
N THR A 240 6.02 1.98 -11.53
CA THR A 240 6.27 1.79 -10.10
C THR A 240 7.18 0.60 -9.87
N ILE A 241 8.06 0.71 -8.91
CA ILE A 241 9.03 -0.31 -8.53
C ILE A 241 9.19 -0.35 -7.02
N GLY A 242 9.32 -1.55 -6.47
CA GLY A 242 9.62 -1.70 -5.06
C GLY A 242 10.11 -3.09 -4.70
N HIS A 243 10.72 -3.17 -3.53
CA HIS A 243 11.19 -4.42 -2.94
C HIS A 243 10.47 -4.67 -1.62
N SER A 244 10.15 -5.95 -1.32
CA SER A 244 9.46 -6.36 -0.09
C SER A 244 8.13 -5.60 0.07
N LEU A 245 7.90 -4.89 1.17
CA LEU A 245 6.74 -4.00 1.34
C LEU A 245 6.57 -3.04 0.16
N GLY A 246 7.67 -2.52 -0.41
CA GLY A 246 7.62 -1.65 -1.59
C GLY A 246 7.08 -2.38 -2.82
N GLY A 247 7.48 -3.65 -3.03
CA GLY A 247 6.93 -4.51 -4.09
C GLY A 247 5.45 -4.81 -3.89
N HIS A 248 5.05 -5.12 -2.67
CA HIS A 248 3.66 -5.28 -2.24
C HIS A 248 2.84 -4.01 -2.53
N ASN A 249 3.32 -2.86 -2.08
CA ASN A 249 2.62 -1.59 -2.26
C ASN A 249 2.61 -1.10 -3.72
N SER A 250 3.60 -1.50 -4.54
CA SER A 250 3.61 -1.26 -5.99
C SER A 250 2.42 -1.92 -6.69
N VAL A 251 2.10 -3.17 -6.32
CA VAL A 251 0.93 -3.88 -6.85
C VAL A 251 -0.34 -3.16 -6.46
N TYR A 252 -0.55 -2.87 -5.17
CA TYR A 252 -1.76 -2.17 -4.71
C TYR A 252 -1.92 -0.80 -5.35
N THR A 253 -0.86 0.01 -5.38
CA THR A 253 -0.91 1.34 -6.00
C THR A 253 -1.32 1.23 -7.47
N THR A 254 -0.73 0.29 -8.21
CA THR A 254 -1.02 0.10 -9.64
C THR A 254 -2.44 -0.41 -9.89
N VAL A 255 -2.99 -1.23 -9.01
CA VAL A 255 -4.38 -1.70 -9.11
C VAL A 255 -5.38 -0.54 -9.03
N PHE A 256 -5.07 0.49 -8.24
CA PHE A 256 -5.95 1.64 -7.99
C PHE A 256 -5.60 2.90 -8.79
N ASP A 257 -4.50 2.90 -9.56
CA ASP A 257 -4.13 4.03 -10.44
C ASP A 257 -3.81 3.55 -11.86
N ASP A 258 -4.73 3.79 -12.79
CA ASP A 258 -4.62 3.32 -14.19
C ASP A 258 -3.59 4.12 -15.02
N ARG A 259 -3.00 5.20 -14.47
CA ARG A 259 -1.92 5.96 -15.12
C ARG A 259 -0.61 5.18 -15.16
N ILE A 260 -0.40 4.25 -14.22
CA ILE A 260 0.81 3.43 -14.14
C ILE A 260 0.75 2.34 -15.22
N LYS A 261 1.79 2.28 -16.08
CA LYS A 261 1.85 1.39 -17.26
C LYS A 261 2.72 0.15 -17.05
N ALA A 262 3.70 0.26 -16.15
CA ALA A 262 4.60 -0.84 -15.82
C ALA A 262 4.81 -0.90 -14.30
N VAL A 263 4.81 -2.12 -13.75
CA VAL A 263 5.02 -2.39 -12.33
C VAL A 263 6.09 -3.46 -12.14
N VAL A 264 7.00 -3.21 -11.22
CA VAL A 264 8.01 -4.17 -10.78
C VAL A 264 7.83 -4.44 -9.29
N SER A 265 7.57 -5.70 -8.96
CA SER A 265 7.44 -6.18 -7.59
C SER A 265 8.56 -7.19 -7.29
N SER A 266 9.55 -6.77 -6.51
CA SER A 266 10.62 -7.65 -6.04
C SER A 266 10.33 -8.14 -4.63
N CYS A 267 10.27 -9.47 -4.41
CA CYS A 267 10.01 -10.07 -3.11
C CYS A 267 8.79 -9.45 -2.39
N GLY A 268 7.73 -9.14 -3.15
CA GLY A 268 6.63 -8.33 -2.63
C GLY A 268 5.35 -9.10 -2.34
N LEU A 269 5.26 -10.35 -2.73
CA LEU A 269 4.02 -11.11 -2.64
C LEU A 269 4.24 -12.63 -2.72
N ASP A 270 3.34 -13.36 -2.13
CA ASP A 270 2.86 -14.71 -2.43
C ASP A 270 1.36 -14.78 -2.10
N SER A 271 0.73 -15.96 -2.20
CA SER A 271 -0.66 -16.10 -1.75
C SER A 271 -0.77 -15.92 -0.24
N TYR A 272 -1.84 -15.29 0.22
CA TYR A 272 -2.16 -15.25 1.65
C TYR A 272 -2.26 -16.63 2.29
N LEU A 273 -2.57 -17.67 1.51
CA LEU A 273 -2.61 -19.05 2.02
C LEU A 273 -1.23 -19.61 2.31
N ASP A 274 -0.22 -19.13 1.60
CA ASP A 274 1.14 -19.64 1.65
C ASP A 274 2.07 -18.77 2.51
N TYR A 275 1.69 -17.52 2.77
CA TYR A 275 2.49 -16.57 3.56
C TYR A 275 2.89 -17.17 4.91
N TYR A 276 4.21 -17.31 5.14
CA TYR A 276 4.78 -18.06 6.27
C TYR A 276 4.15 -19.44 6.46
N ASN A 277 3.94 -20.19 5.37
CA ASN A 277 3.28 -21.52 5.34
C ASN A 277 1.86 -21.51 5.95
N GLY A 278 1.15 -20.39 5.90
CA GLY A 278 -0.17 -20.24 6.52
C GLY A 278 -0.15 -20.32 8.06
N ASP A 279 1.02 -20.19 8.70
CA ASP A 279 1.13 -20.28 10.16
C ASP A 279 0.24 -19.22 10.82
N GLU A 280 -0.74 -19.71 11.56
CA GLU A 280 -1.78 -18.90 12.22
C GLU A 280 -1.20 -17.81 13.12
N LYS A 281 0.02 -17.98 13.64
CA LYS A 281 0.70 -17.00 14.48
C LYS A 281 0.96 -15.66 13.78
N ASN A 282 1.08 -15.67 12.44
CA ASN A 282 1.31 -14.46 11.65
C ASN A 282 0.02 -13.68 11.34
N TRP A 283 -1.16 -14.25 11.73
CA TRP A 283 -2.47 -13.69 11.46
C TRP A 283 -3.16 -13.11 12.69
N PHE A 284 -2.46 -13.00 13.84
CA PHE A 284 -2.96 -12.23 14.97
C PHE A 284 -2.84 -10.71 14.71
N PRO A 285 -3.68 -9.89 15.37
CA PRO A 285 -3.50 -8.44 15.36
C PRO A 285 -2.04 -8.06 15.69
N GLU A 286 -1.53 -7.08 14.95
CA GLU A 286 -0.14 -6.59 15.02
C GLU A 286 0.95 -7.64 14.66
N LYS A 287 0.58 -8.71 13.95
CA LYS A 287 1.52 -9.68 13.38
C LYS A 287 1.43 -9.72 11.85
N GLY A 288 2.52 -10.10 11.20
CA GLY A 288 2.58 -10.24 9.73
C GLY A 288 1.93 -9.07 9.00
N TRP A 289 1.01 -9.38 8.08
CA TRP A 289 0.23 -8.37 7.36
C TRP A 289 -0.93 -7.76 8.18
N CYS A 290 -1.22 -8.29 9.37
CA CYS A 290 -2.30 -7.84 10.26
C CYS A 290 -1.88 -6.70 11.20
N GLN A 291 -0.86 -5.92 10.85
CA GLN A 291 -0.43 -4.74 11.61
C GLN A 291 -1.21 -3.50 11.16
N THR A 292 -1.40 -2.55 12.08
CA THR A 292 -2.04 -1.25 11.80
C THR A 292 -1.37 -0.53 10.61
N ARG A 293 -0.05 -0.63 10.48
CA ARG A 293 0.70 -0.06 9.35
C ARG A 293 0.44 -0.79 8.02
N TYR A 294 -0.19 -1.97 8.04
CA TYR A 294 -0.59 -2.73 6.83
C TYR A 294 -2.10 -2.84 6.76
N MET A 295 -2.69 -4.02 6.97
CA MET A 295 -4.12 -4.29 6.89
C MET A 295 -4.62 -5.05 8.12
N LEU A 296 -4.84 -4.33 9.22
CA LEU A 296 -5.24 -4.92 10.51
C LEU A 296 -6.42 -5.90 10.40
N ARG A 297 -7.40 -5.60 9.51
CA ARG A 297 -8.59 -6.43 9.31
C ARG A 297 -8.32 -7.79 8.67
N LEU A 298 -7.11 -8.07 8.16
CA LEU A 298 -6.74 -9.43 7.78
C LEU A 298 -6.75 -10.39 8.96
N ALA A 299 -6.57 -9.89 10.19
CA ALA A 299 -6.69 -10.70 11.40
C ALA A 299 -8.09 -11.30 11.61
N ASP A 300 -9.14 -10.70 11.03
CA ASP A 300 -10.52 -11.20 11.09
C ASP A 300 -10.67 -12.55 10.37
N TYR A 301 -9.71 -12.90 9.51
CA TYR A 301 -9.70 -14.14 8.71
C TYR A 301 -8.77 -15.23 9.27
N ARG A 302 -8.19 -15.03 10.45
CA ARG A 302 -7.38 -16.05 11.13
C ARG A 302 -8.17 -17.35 11.27
N GLY A 303 -7.52 -18.48 10.96
CA GLY A 303 -8.17 -19.81 10.95
C GLY A 303 -9.10 -20.08 9.75
N ARG A 304 -9.30 -19.10 8.86
CA ARG A 304 -10.12 -19.23 7.65
C ARG A 304 -9.59 -18.35 6.51
N LEU A 305 -8.30 -18.44 6.22
CA LEU A 305 -7.62 -17.61 5.22
C LEU A 305 -8.21 -17.76 3.81
N GLN A 306 -8.84 -18.90 3.53
CA GLN A 306 -9.56 -19.13 2.28
C GLN A 306 -10.73 -18.16 2.06
N ASP A 307 -11.25 -17.54 3.13
CA ASP A 307 -12.38 -16.59 3.09
C ASP A 307 -11.92 -15.14 2.86
N ILE A 308 -10.61 -14.86 2.88
CA ILE A 308 -10.09 -13.52 2.53
C ILE A 308 -10.63 -13.17 1.14
N PRO A 309 -11.36 -12.04 0.98
CA PRO A 309 -12.18 -11.79 -0.22
C PRO A 309 -11.38 -11.44 -1.48
N PHE A 310 -10.05 -11.41 -1.39
CA PHE A 310 -9.11 -11.18 -2.49
C PHE A 310 -7.77 -11.84 -2.19
N ASP A 311 -6.95 -12.04 -3.21
CA ASP A 311 -5.58 -12.53 -3.05
C ASP A 311 -4.71 -12.00 -4.22
N PHE A 312 -3.41 -12.25 -4.18
CA PHE A 312 -2.49 -11.80 -5.22
C PHE A 312 -2.78 -12.41 -6.60
N HIS A 313 -3.33 -13.62 -6.69
CA HIS A 313 -3.84 -14.16 -7.96
C HIS A 313 -4.75 -13.15 -8.67
N GLU A 314 -5.68 -12.60 -7.93
CA GLU A 314 -6.71 -11.69 -8.40
C GLU A 314 -6.16 -10.28 -8.61
N LEU A 315 -5.28 -9.80 -7.73
CA LEU A 315 -4.67 -8.48 -7.87
C LEU A 315 -3.74 -8.42 -9.09
N ILE A 316 -2.92 -9.45 -9.32
CA ILE A 316 -2.04 -9.52 -10.50
C ILE A 316 -2.87 -9.65 -11.77
N GLY A 317 -3.95 -10.46 -11.76
CA GLY A 317 -4.93 -10.49 -12.85
C GLY A 317 -5.56 -9.12 -13.12
N ALA A 318 -5.90 -8.36 -12.07
CA ALA A 318 -6.49 -7.03 -12.20
C ALA A 318 -5.53 -5.97 -12.75
N LEU A 319 -4.23 -6.25 -12.84
CA LEU A 319 -3.24 -5.40 -13.50
C LEU A 319 -3.27 -5.52 -15.02
N ALA A 320 -3.83 -6.60 -15.59
CA ALA A 320 -3.88 -6.76 -17.04
C ALA A 320 -4.65 -5.61 -17.72
N PRO A 321 -4.18 -5.13 -18.88
CA PRO A 321 -3.06 -5.61 -19.69
C PRO A 321 -1.72 -4.87 -19.47
N ARG A 322 -1.48 -4.28 -18.29
CA ARG A 322 -0.24 -3.54 -17.98
C ARG A 322 0.96 -4.47 -17.89
N HIS A 323 2.16 -3.93 -18.05
CA HIS A 323 3.39 -4.71 -17.93
C HIS A 323 3.72 -4.97 -16.47
N VAL A 324 3.96 -6.23 -16.13
CA VAL A 324 4.28 -6.67 -14.76
C VAL A 324 5.53 -7.54 -14.78
N LEU A 325 6.49 -7.20 -13.93
CA LEU A 325 7.65 -8.02 -13.63
C LEU A 325 7.64 -8.35 -12.14
N ILE A 326 7.55 -9.63 -11.81
CA ILE A 326 7.66 -10.14 -10.45
C ILE A 326 9.02 -10.80 -10.31
N ILE A 327 9.73 -10.47 -9.23
CA ILE A 327 11.00 -11.09 -8.88
C ILE A 327 10.78 -11.88 -7.60
N ALA A 328 10.87 -13.20 -7.71
CA ALA A 328 10.59 -14.16 -6.65
C ALA A 328 11.81 -15.07 -6.46
N PRO A 329 12.79 -14.70 -5.60
CA PRO A 329 14.01 -15.47 -5.40
C PRO A 329 13.74 -16.88 -4.90
N LEU A 330 14.57 -17.82 -5.35
CA LEU A 330 14.45 -19.25 -5.01
C LEU A 330 14.61 -19.56 -3.50
N LYS A 331 15.33 -18.68 -2.77
CA LYS A 331 15.66 -18.87 -1.35
C LYS A 331 14.99 -17.82 -0.46
N ASP A 332 13.97 -17.11 -0.96
CA ASP A 332 13.24 -16.14 -0.15
C ASP A 332 12.48 -16.86 0.98
N SER A 333 12.81 -16.52 2.23
CA SER A 333 12.15 -17.09 3.41
C SER A 333 10.83 -16.42 3.77
N ASN A 334 10.50 -15.27 3.18
CA ASN A 334 9.27 -14.55 3.45
C ASN A 334 8.15 -14.91 2.46
N PHE A 335 8.52 -15.05 1.16
CA PHE A 335 7.58 -15.25 0.06
C PHE A 335 8.06 -16.42 -0.81
N HIS A 336 7.23 -17.45 -0.90
CA HIS A 336 7.56 -18.67 -1.59
C HIS A 336 7.45 -18.54 -3.10
N HIS A 337 8.52 -18.76 -3.84
CA HIS A 337 8.57 -18.60 -5.30
C HIS A 337 7.54 -19.49 -6.02
N ASP A 338 7.32 -20.73 -5.55
CA ASP A 338 6.33 -21.64 -6.12
C ASP A 338 4.89 -21.17 -5.89
N SER A 339 4.61 -20.46 -4.80
CA SER A 339 3.34 -19.75 -4.59
C SER A 339 3.18 -18.60 -5.58
N VAL A 340 4.26 -17.85 -5.84
CA VAL A 340 4.26 -16.79 -6.87
C VAL A 340 3.97 -17.36 -8.24
N ASP A 341 4.50 -18.55 -8.57
CA ASP A 341 4.21 -19.23 -9.83
C ASP A 341 2.72 -19.59 -9.97
N ARG A 342 2.10 -20.08 -8.89
CA ARG A 342 0.64 -20.33 -8.87
C ARG A 342 -0.17 -19.05 -9.07
N VAL A 343 0.24 -17.96 -8.41
CA VAL A 343 -0.36 -16.62 -8.59
C VAL A 343 -0.24 -16.17 -10.03
N ALA A 344 0.94 -16.24 -10.63
CA ALA A 344 1.19 -15.83 -12.00
C ALA A 344 0.46 -16.70 -13.02
N ALA A 345 0.41 -18.01 -12.81
CA ALA A 345 -0.32 -18.94 -13.66
C ALA A 345 -1.80 -18.58 -13.75
N ALA A 346 -2.46 -18.35 -12.61
CA ALA A 346 -3.85 -17.93 -12.56
C ALA A 346 -4.08 -16.59 -13.28
N ALA A 347 -3.20 -15.61 -13.04
CA ALA A 347 -3.29 -14.30 -13.68
C ALA A 347 -3.02 -14.34 -15.19
N SER A 348 -2.18 -15.26 -15.66
CA SER A 348 -1.80 -15.39 -17.07
C SER A 348 -3.01 -15.60 -18.00
N ASP A 349 -4.07 -16.26 -17.53
CA ASP A 349 -5.27 -16.45 -18.33
C ASP A 349 -5.96 -15.13 -18.65
N VAL A 350 -5.92 -14.17 -17.73
CA VAL A 350 -6.44 -12.81 -17.98
C VAL A 350 -5.56 -12.08 -18.99
N TYR A 351 -4.25 -12.21 -18.92
CA TYR A 351 -3.34 -11.61 -19.91
C TYR A 351 -3.53 -12.21 -21.31
N LYS A 352 -3.81 -13.51 -21.40
CA LYS A 352 -4.20 -14.16 -22.67
C LYS A 352 -5.51 -13.61 -23.21
N LEU A 353 -6.52 -13.38 -22.33
CA LEU A 353 -7.80 -12.78 -22.71
C LEU A 353 -7.63 -11.39 -23.33
N TYR A 354 -6.68 -10.60 -22.84
CA TYR A 354 -6.32 -9.29 -23.41
C TYR A 354 -5.43 -9.37 -24.65
N GLY A 355 -4.99 -10.57 -25.08
CA GLY A 355 -4.06 -10.75 -26.20
C GLY A 355 -2.61 -10.37 -25.90
N HIS A 356 -2.24 -10.26 -24.60
CA HIS A 356 -0.92 -9.83 -24.18
C HIS A 356 -0.22 -10.78 -23.19
N PRO A 357 -0.06 -12.09 -23.54
CA PRO A 357 0.43 -13.11 -22.60
C PRO A 357 1.85 -12.87 -22.10
N THR A 358 2.66 -12.09 -22.82
CA THR A 358 4.08 -11.84 -22.46
C THR A 358 4.28 -10.61 -21.53
N ARG A 359 3.20 -9.89 -21.20
CA ARG A 359 3.31 -8.71 -20.35
C ARG A 359 3.39 -9.02 -18.84
N LEU A 360 3.05 -10.25 -18.44
CA LEU A 360 3.30 -10.77 -17.10
C LEU A 360 4.53 -11.67 -17.14
N ARG A 361 5.55 -11.32 -16.36
CA ARG A 361 6.81 -12.06 -16.28
C ARG A 361 7.16 -12.32 -14.82
N VAL A 362 7.71 -13.49 -14.55
CA VAL A 362 8.29 -13.87 -13.26
C VAL A 362 9.74 -14.26 -13.46
N GLU A 363 10.62 -13.80 -12.59
CA GLU A 363 12.05 -14.13 -12.60
C GLU A 363 12.46 -14.69 -11.23
N HIS A 364 13.26 -15.75 -11.23
CA HIS A 364 13.71 -16.47 -10.05
C HIS A 364 15.23 -16.43 -9.88
N PRO A 365 15.79 -15.34 -9.34
CA PRO A 365 17.21 -15.31 -9.04
C PRO A 365 17.55 -16.28 -7.90
N ASP A 366 18.75 -16.90 -7.98
CA ASP A 366 19.27 -17.77 -6.92
C ASP A 366 19.86 -16.92 -5.78
N CYS A 367 18.99 -16.33 -4.98
CA CYS A 367 19.34 -15.54 -3.80
C CYS A 367 18.25 -15.61 -2.75
N ASP A 368 18.54 -15.08 -1.56
CA ASP A 368 17.58 -14.87 -0.48
C ASP A 368 16.64 -13.70 -0.78
N HIS A 369 15.98 -13.14 0.24
CA HIS A 369 15.10 -11.97 0.16
C HIS A 369 15.88 -10.71 -0.29
N ASP A 370 16.27 -10.67 -1.58
CA ASP A 370 17.12 -9.62 -2.15
C ASP A 370 16.65 -9.16 -3.54
N PHE A 371 17.21 -8.04 -4.00
CA PHE A 371 16.97 -7.48 -5.33
C PHE A 371 18.30 -7.30 -6.08
N PRO A 372 18.89 -8.38 -6.58
CA PRO A 372 20.24 -8.36 -7.13
C PRO A 372 20.37 -7.49 -8.38
N PRO A 373 21.59 -7.01 -8.72
CA PRO A 373 21.82 -6.08 -9.84
C PRO A 373 21.25 -6.56 -11.19
N ALA A 374 21.34 -7.86 -11.49
CA ALA A 374 20.80 -8.41 -12.73
C ALA A 374 19.28 -8.23 -12.83
N MET A 375 18.55 -8.41 -11.72
CA MET A 375 17.10 -8.23 -11.66
C MET A 375 16.69 -6.75 -11.68
N ARG A 376 17.49 -5.86 -11.06
CA ARG A 376 17.29 -4.41 -11.21
C ARG A 376 17.48 -3.98 -12.66
N LYS A 377 18.52 -4.51 -13.32
CA LYS A 377 18.72 -4.25 -14.76
C LYS A 377 17.52 -4.69 -15.59
N ALA A 378 16.98 -5.91 -15.37
CA ALA A 378 15.78 -6.40 -16.06
C ALA A 378 14.56 -5.49 -15.83
N ALA A 379 14.41 -4.95 -14.61
CA ALA A 379 13.38 -3.98 -14.28
C ALA A 379 13.55 -2.66 -15.05
N TYR A 380 14.76 -2.15 -15.16
CA TYR A 380 15.05 -0.90 -15.89
C TYR A 380 14.87 -1.08 -17.41
N ASP A 381 15.28 -2.21 -17.94
CA ASP A 381 15.07 -2.54 -19.37
C ASP A 381 13.56 -2.64 -19.68
N LEU A 382 12.75 -3.15 -18.75
CA LEU A 382 11.28 -3.12 -18.89
C LEU A 382 10.76 -1.67 -18.95
N PHE A 383 11.21 -0.80 -18.07
CA PHE A 383 10.80 0.61 -18.08
C PHE A 383 11.26 1.32 -19.35
N ASP A 384 12.48 1.07 -19.82
CA ASP A 384 12.98 1.63 -21.07
C ASP A 384 12.10 1.21 -22.27
N ALA A 385 11.65 -0.05 -22.31
CA ALA A 385 10.80 -0.56 -23.37
C ALA A 385 9.36 -0.05 -23.34
N VAL A 386 8.83 0.30 -22.15
CA VAL A 386 7.40 0.62 -21.96
C VAL A 386 7.14 2.11 -21.81
N LEU A 387 8.06 2.87 -21.22
CA LEU A 387 7.82 4.26 -20.82
C LEU A 387 8.51 5.28 -21.73
N ARG A 388 9.61 4.90 -22.38
CA ARG A 388 10.33 5.78 -23.35
C ARG A 388 9.68 5.71 -24.72
#